data_2c83bdc25cd61785839d656d87f57d3b
#
_entry.id   2c83bdc25cd61785839d656d87f57d3b
#
_cell.length_a   1.000
_cell.length_b   1.000
_cell.length_c   1.000
_cell.angle_alpha   90.00
_cell.angle_beta   90.00
_cell.angle_gamma   90.00
#
_symmetry.space_group_name_H-M   'P 1'
#
loop_
_entity.id
_entity.type
_entity.pdbx_description
1 polymer ?
#
loop_
_entity_poly.entity_id
_entity_poly.type
_entity_poly.pdbx_seq_one_letter_code
_entity_poly.pdbx_strand_id
1 'polypeptide(L)'
;MSLFELNAPLPESVTDNALVALQRWARERPTQIALRHRRLGVWRAWRWIDVQREVERVCDGLRQQGFAPGARLALSGAFEPSLLILALAARQLGGHSVVIDRESQGEDLRRQLRLIRPAFAFVQRRESVSHWLQCGLDDDWPLRLYSAQANAVRRGLWQVQSLSVLFVAEAPTAQRQGWAQVADDAVVWIDEGTEWRDGLAHLFRRWLEGGEGLAFPETRESASRDRREIAPTALLLSAARVESLAAEIEARLPTPDSWRRRLCEWTLDDPRRGLRRWLKARVRHLLGFQRLRRIEVSSAPAGAVRQGPAWLREYLERAA
;
A
#
# COMPACT_ATOMS: atom_id res chain seq x y z
N MET A 1 -17.06 20.38 -7.06
CA MET A 1 -16.93 18.91 -6.92
C MET A 1 -17.96 18.45 -5.91
N SER A 2 -18.84 17.55 -6.31
CA SER A 2 -19.92 17.04 -5.47
C SER A 2 -19.36 16.13 -4.38
N LEU A 3 -19.86 16.24 -3.14
CA LEU A 3 -19.51 15.38 -1.99
C LEU A 3 -19.75 13.87 -2.26
N PHE A 4 -20.56 13.55 -3.27
CA PHE A 4 -20.81 12.16 -3.71
C PHE A 4 -19.62 11.49 -4.40
N GLU A 5 -18.73 12.27 -5.03
CA GLU A 5 -17.51 11.73 -5.65
C GLU A 5 -16.41 11.42 -4.63
N LEU A 6 -16.56 11.89 -3.38
CA LEU A 6 -15.54 11.76 -2.34
C LEU A 6 -15.43 10.37 -1.71
N ASN A 7 -16.47 9.53 -1.81
CA ASN A 7 -16.56 8.26 -1.08
C ASN A 7 -17.28 7.16 -1.88
N ALA A 8 -17.15 7.13 -3.20
CA ALA A 8 -17.68 6.01 -3.97
C ALA A 8 -17.00 4.71 -3.51
N PRO A 9 -17.76 3.65 -3.20
CA PRO A 9 -17.18 2.33 -3.02
C PRO A 9 -16.40 1.97 -4.28
N LEU A 10 -15.35 1.15 -4.12
CA LEU A 10 -14.60 0.63 -5.28
C LEU A 10 -15.60 0.12 -6.33
N PRO A 11 -15.46 0.50 -7.62
CA PRO A 11 -16.40 0.09 -8.65
C PRO A 11 -16.59 -1.42 -8.60
N GLU A 12 -17.84 -1.87 -8.62
CA GLU A 12 -18.18 -3.31 -8.48
C GLU A 12 -17.45 -4.19 -9.49
N SER A 13 -17.28 -3.71 -10.71
CA SER A 13 -16.60 -4.43 -11.79
C SER A 13 -15.11 -4.73 -11.51
N VAL A 14 -14.40 -3.86 -10.81
CA VAL A 14 -12.97 -4.06 -10.50
C VAL A 14 -12.77 -5.11 -9.41
N THR A 15 -13.74 -5.24 -8.53
CA THR A 15 -13.62 -6.09 -7.33
C THR A 15 -14.10 -7.52 -7.54
N ASP A 16 -15.10 -7.76 -8.37
CA ASP A 16 -15.52 -9.13 -8.71
C ASP A 16 -14.42 -9.83 -9.50
N ASN A 17 -13.77 -9.12 -10.41
CA ASN A 17 -12.58 -9.61 -11.09
C ASN A 17 -11.41 -9.86 -10.15
N ALA A 18 -11.31 -9.12 -9.02
CA ALA A 18 -10.22 -9.25 -8.07
C ALA A 18 -10.19 -10.61 -7.36
N LEU A 19 -11.34 -11.10 -6.90
CA LEU A 19 -11.43 -12.41 -6.22
C LEU A 19 -11.19 -13.57 -7.20
N VAL A 20 -11.73 -13.47 -8.40
CA VAL A 20 -11.49 -14.45 -9.48
C VAL A 20 -10.00 -14.48 -9.84
N ALA A 21 -9.37 -13.31 -9.95
CA ALA A 21 -7.94 -13.22 -10.24
C ALA A 21 -7.08 -13.78 -9.10
N LEU A 22 -7.41 -13.51 -7.83
CA LEU A 22 -6.73 -14.11 -6.68
C LEU A 22 -6.79 -15.65 -6.73
N GLN A 23 -7.99 -16.20 -6.96
CA GLN A 23 -8.17 -17.66 -7.06
C GLN A 23 -7.39 -18.26 -8.24
N ARG A 24 -7.37 -17.56 -9.38
CA ARG A 24 -6.59 -17.96 -10.55
C ARG A 24 -5.10 -18.04 -10.20
N TRP A 25 -4.52 -16.98 -9.62
CA TRP A 25 -3.09 -16.96 -9.26
C TRP A 25 -2.74 -18.00 -8.19
N ALA A 26 -3.63 -18.21 -7.22
CA ALA A 26 -3.42 -19.25 -6.20
C ALA A 26 -3.40 -20.67 -6.78
N ARG A 27 -4.08 -20.91 -7.92
CA ARG A 27 -4.06 -22.19 -8.64
C ARG A 27 -2.89 -22.30 -9.62
N GLU A 28 -2.65 -21.26 -10.43
CA GLU A 28 -1.65 -21.27 -11.50
C GLU A 28 -0.22 -21.09 -10.96
N ARG A 29 -0.05 -20.25 -9.90
CA ARG A 29 1.25 -19.88 -9.35
C ARG A 29 1.28 -19.96 -7.81
N PRO A 30 0.87 -21.10 -7.21
CA PRO A 30 0.66 -21.19 -5.75
C PRO A 30 1.89 -20.83 -4.92
N THR A 31 3.08 -21.14 -5.41
CA THR A 31 4.35 -20.91 -4.70
C THR A 31 5.02 -19.58 -4.98
N GLN A 32 4.56 -18.82 -6.00
CA GLN A 32 5.10 -17.51 -6.32
C GLN A 32 4.72 -16.51 -5.23
N ILE A 33 5.65 -15.60 -4.90
CA ILE A 33 5.42 -14.60 -3.86
C ILE A 33 4.49 -13.51 -4.41
N ALA A 34 3.36 -13.32 -3.72
CA ALA A 34 2.36 -12.31 -4.00
C ALA A 34 2.58 -11.01 -3.22
N LEU A 35 2.99 -11.12 -1.95
CA LEU A 35 3.19 -9.98 -1.07
C LEU A 35 4.51 -10.11 -0.29
N ARG A 36 5.19 -8.99 -0.10
CA ARG A 36 6.34 -8.84 0.79
C ARG A 36 6.11 -7.65 1.68
N HIS A 37 6.35 -7.80 2.96
CA HIS A 37 6.25 -6.72 3.93
C HIS A 37 7.39 -6.81 4.93
N ARG A 38 8.08 -5.70 5.15
CA ARG A 38 9.08 -5.62 6.22
C ARG A 38 8.38 -5.36 7.54
N ARG A 39 8.67 -6.18 8.55
CA ARG A 39 8.13 -6.02 9.90
C ARG A 39 9.16 -6.44 10.92
N LEU A 40 9.41 -5.58 11.94
CA LEU A 40 10.45 -5.78 12.97
C LEU A 40 11.82 -6.09 12.35
N GLY A 41 12.18 -5.33 11.32
CA GLY A 41 13.45 -5.46 10.61
C GLY A 41 13.58 -6.69 9.71
N VAL A 42 12.54 -7.53 9.60
CA VAL A 42 12.58 -8.79 8.84
C VAL A 42 11.56 -8.76 7.70
N TRP A 43 11.97 -9.19 6.51
CA TRP A 43 11.07 -9.38 5.39
C TRP A 43 10.21 -10.62 5.60
N ARG A 44 8.88 -10.46 5.51
CA ARG A 44 7.88 -11.53 5.48
C ARG A 44 7.31 -11.62 4.07
N ALA A 45 7.06 -12.85 3.62
CA ALA A 45 6.54 -13.09 2.29
C ALA A 45 5.30 -14.00 2.37
N TRP A 46 4.30 -13.67 1.57
CA TRP A 46 3.10 -14.48 1.34
C TRP A 46 3.08 -14.91 -0.11
N ARG A 47 2.92 -16.20 -0.33
CA ARG A 47 2.66 -16.78 -1.65
C ARG A 47 1.20 -16.53 -2.03
N TRP A 48 0.87 -16.68 -3.30
CA TRP A 48 -0.52 -16.54 -3.74
C TRP A 48 -1.48 -17.44 -2.97
N ILE A 49 -1.10 -18.71 -2.74
CA ILE A 49 -1.90 -19.64 -1.93
C ILE A 49 -2.04 -19.20 -0.46
N ASP A 50 -1.01 -18.55 0.09
CA ASP A 50 -1.04 -18.05 1.47
C ASP A 50 -1.99 -16.86 1.58
N VAL A 51 -1.98 -15.95 0.60
CA VAL A 51 -2.92 -14.81 0.54
C VAL A 51 -4.36 -15.31 0.47
N GLN A 52 -4.66 -16.29 -0.41
CA GLN A 52 -6.01 -16.85 -0.50
C GLN A 52 -6.47 -17.43 0.85
N ARG A 53 -5.64 -18.23 1.50
CA ARG A 53 -5.95 -18.82 2.81
C ARG A 53 -6.17 -17.77 3.89
N GLU A 54 -5.38 -16.70 3.88
CA GLU A 54 -5.56 -15.60 4.83
C GLU A 54 -6.87 -14.85 4.60
N VAL A 55 -7.25 -14.61 3.34
CA VAL A 55 -8.54 -14.01 3.00
C VAL A 55 -9.69 -14.89 3.53
N GLU A 56 -9.63 -16.21 3.30
CA GLU A 56 -10.64 -17.16 3.79
C GLU A 56 -10.74 -17.14 5.33
N ARG A 57 -9.61 -17.12 6.04
CA ARG A 57 -9.60 -17.03 7.52
C ARG A 57 -10.22 -15.74 8.02
N VAL A 58 -9.86 -14.62 7.41
CA VAL A 58 -10.41 -13.31 7.78
C VAL A 58 -11.91 -13.25 7.46
N CYS A 59 -12.37 -13.89 6.39
CA CYS A 59 -13.81 -14.05 6.13
C CYS A 59 -14.50 -14.77 7.28
N ASP A 60 -13.94 -15.86 7.78
CA ASP A 60 -14.53 -16.61 8.90
C ASP A 60 -14.52 -15.76 10.19
N GLY A 61 -13.42 -15.06 10.46
CA GLY A 61 -13.36 -14.13 11.59
C GLY A 61 -14.40 -13.00 11.49
N LEU A 62 -14.55 -12.38 10.34
CA LEU A 62 -15.54 -11.31 10.11
C LEU A 62 -16.98 -11.84 10.23
N ARG A 63 -17.29 -13.05 9.72
CA ARG A 63 -18.61 -13.69 9.91
C ARG A 63 -18.93 -13.91 11.38
N GLN A 64 -17.98 -14.43 12.16
CA GLN A 64 -18.13 -14.64 13.60
C GLN A 64 -18.38 -13.32 14.34
N GLN A 65 -17.82 -12.22 13.83
CA GLN A 65 -18.09 -10.89 14.36
C GLN A 65 -19.37 -10.25 13.81
N GLY A 66 -20.16 -10.97 13.00
CA GLY A 66 -21.45 -10.51 12.48
C GLY A 66 -21.34 -9.62 11.24
N PHE A 67 -20.27 -9.71 10.46
CA PHE A 67 -20.17 -9.03 9.18
C PHE A 67 -21.16 -9.66 8.19
N ALA A 68 -22.12 -8.87 7.72
CA ALA A 68 -23.16 -9.30 6.81
C ALA A 68 -22.96 -8.73 5.39
N PRO A 69 -23.59 -9.33 4.35
CA PRO A 69 -23.63 -8.74 3.02
C PRO A 69 -24.14 -7.29 3.06
N GLY A 70 -23.53 -6.41 2.28
CA GLY A 70 -23.80 -4.97 2.28
C GLY A 70 -23.17 -4.19 3.42
N ALA A 71 -22.54 -4.85 4.41
CA ALA A 71 -21.83 -4.15 5.48
C ALA A 71 -20.63 -3.35 4.94
N ARG A 72 -20.35 -2.22 5.59
CA ARG A 72 -19.23 -1.33 5.22
C ARG A 72 -18.07 -1.52 6.19
N LEU A 73 -16.89 -1.82 5.62
CA LEU A 73 -15.62 -1.86 6.33
C LEU A 73 -14.81 -0.62 5.97
N ALA A 74 -14.61 0.27 6.92
CA ALA A 74 -13.71 1.41 6.76
C ALA A 74 -12.25 0.98 6.97
N LEU A 75 -11.35 1.45 6.10
CA LEU A 75 -9.92 1.11 6.11
C LEU A 75 -9.09 2.39 6.22
N SER A 76 -8.24 2.49 7.25
CA SER A 76 -7.36 3.64 7.47
C SER A 76 -5.96 3.18 7.89
N GLY A 77 -4.96 3.45 7.04
CA GLY A 77 -3.58 3.05 7.30
C GLY A 77 -2.68 3.06 6.07
N ALA A 78 -1.43 2.64 6.23
CA ALA A 78 -0.55 2.34 5.12
C ALA A 78 -1.06 1.12 4.35
N PHE A 79 -0.81 1.07 3.04
CA PHE A 79 -1.03 -0.16 2.30
C PHE A 79 -0.05 -1.21 2.79
N GLU A 80 -0.59 -2.30 3.27
CA GLU A 80 0.13 -3.45 3.80
C GLU A 80 -0.73 -4.71 3.66
N PRO A 81 -0.16 -5.92 3.81
CA PRO A 81 -0.92 -7.16 3.63
C PRO A 81 -2.21 -7.24 4.43
N SER A 82 -2.21 -6.79 5.69
CA SER A 82 -3.41 -6.83 6.55
C SER A 82 -4.56 -6.02 5.97
N LEU A 83 -4.28 -4.80 5.49
CA LEU A 83 -5.30 -3.93 4.89
C LEU A 83 -5.87 -4.54 3.60
N LEU A 84 -4.99 -5.08 2.74
CA LEU A 84 -5.41 -5.70 1.48
C LEU A 84 -6.25 -6.95 1.69
N ILE A 85 -5.84 -7.82 2.63
CA ILE A 85 -6.57 -9.05 2.98
C ILE A 85 -7.94 -8.71 3.55
N LEU A 86 -8.03 -7.70 4.44
CA LEU A 86 -9.30 -7.22 4.97
C LEU A 86 -10.23 -6.69 3.88
N ALA A 87 -9.70 -5.92 2.93
CA ALA A 87 -10.48 -5.41 1.81
C ALA A 87 -11.05 -6.53 0.93
N LEU A 88 -10.24 -7.54 0.60
CA LEU A 88 -10.66 -8.71 -0.16
C LEU A 88 -11.68 -9.56 0.61
N ALA A 89 -11.45 -9.78 1.91
CA ALA A 89 -12.36 -10.55 2.76
C ALA A 89 -13.73 -9.88 2.90
N ALA A 90 -13.78 -8.57 3.12
CA ALA A 90 -15.04 -7.83 3.17
C ALA A 90 -15.83 -7.99 1.85
N ARG A 91 -15.11 -7.93 0.72
CA ARG A 91 -15.71 -8.11 -0.60
C ARG A 91 -16.21 -9.53 -0.82
N GLN A 92 -15.43 -10.54 -0.44
CA GLN A 92 -15.83 -11.95 -0.53
C GLN A 92 -17.11 -12.27 0.27
N LEU A 93 -17.38 -11.48 1.31
CA LEU A 93 -18.58 -11.56 2.12
C LEU A 93 -19.75 -10.72 1.56
N GLY A 94 -19.62 -10.14 0.36
CA GLY A 94 -20.63 -9.27 -0.24
C GLY A 94 -20.75 -7.91 0.43
N GLY A 95 -19.74 -7.47 1.16
CA GLY A 95 -19.65 -6.14 1.76
C GLY A 95 -18.82 -5.16 0.92
N HIS A 96 -18.65 -3.95 1.44
CA HIS A 96 -17.95 -2.85 0.78
C HIS A 96 -16.77 -2.38 1.61
N SER A 97 -15.60 -2.25 0.99
CA SER A 97 -14.44 -1.59 1.60
C SER A 97 -14.44 -0.11 1.22
N VAL A 98 -14.32 0.76 2.22
CA VAL A 98 -14.27 2.21 2.05
C VAL A 98 -12.98 2.73 2.66
N VAL A 99 -12.20 3.46 1.86
CA VAL A 99 -10.92 4.04 2.28
C VAL A 99 -11.19 5.35 3.00
N ILE A 100 -10.63 5.49 4.21
CA ILE A 100 -10.59 6.74 4.98
C ILE A 100 -9.14 7.21 5.00
N ASP A 101 -8.91 8.47 4.62
CA ASP A 101 -7.58 9.06 4.66
C ASP A 101 -7.00 8.95 6.08
N ARG A 102 -5.83 8.32 6.19
CA ARG A 102 -5.17 8.10 7.49
C ARG A 102 -4.69 9.37 8.18
N GLU A 103 -4.58 10.46 7.42
CA GLU A 103 -4.21 11.78 7.96
C GLU A 103 -5.44 12.60 8.36
N SER A 104 -6.66 12.15 8.05
CA SER A 104 -7.91 12.82 8.44
C SER A 104 -8.10 12.82 9.95
N GLN A 105 -8.44 13.99 10.51
CA GLN A 105 -8.63 14.19 11.94
C GLN A 105 -9.81 15.15 12.21
N GLY A 106 -10.24 15.22 13.47
CA GLY A 106 -11.24 16.18 13.95
C GLY A 106 -12.53 16.14 13.14
N GLU A 107 -12.98 17.30 12.67
CA GLU A 107 -14.29 17.44 12.01
C GLU A 107 -14.34 16.77 10.63
N ASP A 108 -13.21 16.71 9.90
CA ASP A 108 -13.18 16.05 8.60
C ASP A 108 -13.35 14.54 8.75
N LEU A 109 -12.69 13.92 9.71
CA LEU A 109 -12.86 12.51 10.02
C LEU A 109 -14.30 12.23 10.48
N ARG A 110 -14.85 13.07 11.38
CA ARG A 110 -16.23 12.95 11.86
C ARG A 110 -17.23 13.01 10.71
N ARG A 111 -17.06 13.94 9.78
CA ARG A 111 -17.93 14.09 8.60
C ARG A 111 -17.89 12.84 7.72
N GLN A 112 -16.70 12.31 7.45
CA GLN A 112 -16.53 11.09 6.66
C GLN A 112 -17.20 9.89 7.34
N LEU A 113 -16.99 9.70 8.64
CA LEU A 113 -17.57 8.60 9.41
C LEU A 113 -19.10 8.67 9.45
N ARG A 114 -19.68 9.85 9.63
CA ARG A 114 -21.14 10.05 9.61
C ARG A 114 -21.76 9.78 8.24
N LEU A 115 -21.05 10.12 7.18
CA LEU A 115 -21.50 9.86 5.81
C LEU A 115 -21.46 8.37 5.47
N ILE A 116 -20.39 7.68 5.87
CA ILE A 116 -20.17 6.27 5.56
C ILE A 116 -20.95 5.37 6.50
N ARG A 117 -21.06 5.72 7.79
CA ARG A 117 -21.62 4.91 8.87
C ARG A 117 -21.11 3.46 8.81
N PRO A 118 -19.79 3.23 8.92
CA PRO A 118 -19.24 1.89 8.82
C PRO A 118 -19.66 1.05 10.03
N ALA A 119 -20.04 -0.20 9.82
CA ALA A 119 -20.27 -1.16 10.90
C ALA A 119 -18.95 -1.74 11.42
N PHE A 120 -17.93 -1.75 10.59
CA PHE A 120 -16.59 -2.27 10.87
C PHE A 120 -15.53 -1.28 10.40
N ALA A 121 -14.40 -1.21 11.12
CA ALA A 121 -13.27 -0.41 10.72
C ALA A 121 -11.95 -1.11 11.06
N PHE A 122 -10.94 -0.90 10.21
CA PHE A 122 -9.54 -1.19 10.51
C PHE A 122 -8.77 0.11 10.57
N VAL A 123 -8.09 0.36 11.68
CA VAL A 123 -7.26 1.54 11.91
C VAL A 123 -5.89 1.07 12.35
N GLN A 124 -4.89 1.29 11.51
CA GLN A 124 -3.56 0.72 11.70
C GLN A 124 -2.84 1.31 12.92
N ARG A 125 -2.80 2.65 13.04
CA ARG A 125 -2.03 3.34 14.08
C ARG A 125 -2.84 3.52 15.37
N ARG A 126 -2.21 3.27 16.51
CA ARG A 126 -2.81 3.46 17.83
C ARG A 126 -3.29 4.90 18.08
N GLU A 127 -2.51 5.88 17.64
CA GLU A 127 -2.86 7.30 17.77
C GLU A 127 -4.13 7.63 17.00
N SER A 128 -4.24 7.12 15.77
CA SER A 128 -5.43 7.28 14.94
C SER A 128 -6.67 6.64 15.58
N VAL A 129 -6.54 5.50 16.29
CA VAL A 129 -7.65 4.90 17.06
C VAL A 129 -8.21 5.89 18.08
N SER A 130 -7.36 6.63 18.78
CA SER A 130 -7.78 7.63 19.74
C SER A 130 -8.55 8.78 19.07
N HIS A 131 -8.11 9.25 17.93
CA HIS A 131 -8.82 10.27 17.14
C HIS A 131 -10.19 9.78 16.67
N TRP A 132 -10.28 8.53 16.20
CA TRP A 132 -11.55 7.91 15.82
C TRP A 132 -12.52 7.86 16.98
N LEU A 133 -12.08 7.39 18.14
CA LEU A 133 -12.90 7.32 19.34
C LEU A 133 -13.39 8.69 19.82
N GLN A 134 -12.59 9.74 19.66
CA GLN A 134 -12.99 11.09 19.97
C GLN A 134 -14.08 11.61 19.01
N CYS A 135 -14.00 11.24 17.73
CA CYS A 135 -15.00 11.61 16.74
C CYS A 135 -16.35 10.92 16.94
N GLY A 136 -16.36 9.69 17.49
CA GLY A 136 -17.57 8.87 17.65
C GLY A 136 -18.31 9.03 18.98
N LEU A 137 -17.95 10.02 19.81
CA LEU A 137 -18.51 10.17 21.17
C LEU A 137 -20.02 10.38 21.22
N ASP A 138 -20.57 11.07 20.23
CA ASP A 138 -21.95 11.47 20.16
C ASP A 138 -22.75 10.69 19.09
N ASP A 139 -22.14 9.65 18.52
CA ASP A 139 -22.73 8.92 17.41
C ASP A 139 -23.60 7.74 17.85
N ASP A 140 -24.68 7.48 17.14
CA ASP A 140 -25.78 6.57 17.46
C ASP A 140 -25.71 5.21 16.73
N TRP A 141 -24.60 4.91 16.01
CA TRP A 141 -24.44 3.62 15.34
C TRP A 141 -23.33 2.76 15.94
N PRO A 142 -23.50 1.43 15.95
CA PRO A 142 -22.47 0.52 16.44
C PRO A 142 -21.30 0.43 15.47
N LEU A 143 -20.07 0.50 16.00
CA LEU A 143 -18.83 0.31 15.24
C LEU A 143 -17.91 -0.69 15.94
N ARG A 144 -17.43 -1.70 15.19
CA ARG A 144 -16.33 -2.57 15.60
C ARG A 144 -15.06 -2.14 14.93
N LEU A 145 -14.14 -1.59 15.71
CA LEU A 145 -12.87 -1.07 15.25
C LEU A 145 -11.75 -2.06 15.60
N TYR A 146 -10.98 -2.48 14.60
CA TYR A 146 -9.85 -3.37 14.74
C TYR A 146 -8.54 -2.60 14.57
N SER A 147 -7.55 -2.92 15.40
CA SER A 147 -6.19 -2.39 15.26
C SER A 147 -5.16 -3.42 15.69
N ALA A 148 -3.99 -3.40 15.06
CA ALA A 148 -2.90 -4.33 15.38
C ALA A 148 -2.34 -4.16 16.80
N GLN A 149 -2.48 -2.97 17.38
CA GLN A 149 -1.87 -2.58 18.67
C GLN A 149 -2.92 -2.17 19.73
N ALA A 150 -4.18 -2.44 19.50
CA ALA A 150 -5.23 -2.03 20.43
C ALA A 150 -5.43 -3.05 21.55
N ASN A 151 -5.60 -2.53 22.78
CA ASN A 151 -6.27 -3.26 23.85
C ASN A 151 -7.79 -3.16 23.63
N ALA A 152 -8.53 -4.18 24.06
CA ALA A 152 -9.97 -4.14 23.99
C ALA A 152 -10.52 -2.98 24.83
N VAL A 153 -11.18 -2.02 24.19
CA VAL A 153 -11.80 -0.85 24.82
C VAL A 153 -13.20 -0.69 24.24
N ARG A 154 -14.16 -0.39 25.12
CA ARG A 154 -15.52 -0.03 24.71
C ARG A 154 -15.81 1.42 25.06
N ARG A 155 -16.35 2.17 24.12
CA ARG A 155 -16.76 3.56 24.29
C ARG A 155 -18.11 3.78 23.62
N GLY A 156 -19.15 3.93 24.42
CA GLY A 156 -20.52 3.99 23.90
C GLY A 156 -20.88 2.72 23.11
N LEU A 157 -21.33 2.89 21.87
CA LEU A 157 -21.65 1.81 20.93
C LEU A 157 -20.42 1.30 20.15
N TRP A 158 -19.27 1.95 20.32
CA TRP A 158 -18.04 1.59 19.62
C TRP A 158 -17.20 0.63 20.45
N GLN A 159 -16.70 -0.40 19.79
CA GLN A 159 -15.84 -1.43 20.40
C GLN A 159 -14.51 -1.48 19.65
N VAL A 160 -13.42 -1.28 20.39
CA VAL A 160 -12.07 -1.48 19.87
C VAL A 160 -11.61 -2.88 20.22
N GLN A 161 -11.09 -3.61 19.26
CA GLN A 161 -10.59 -4.98 19.43
C GLN A 161 -9.24 -5.15 18.75
N SER A 162 -8.46 -6.12 19.21
CA SER A 162 -7.24 -6.52 18.50
C SER A 162 -7.60 -7.12 17.15
N LEU A 163 -6.82 -6.80 16.12
CA LEU A 163 -6.94 -7.41 14.80
C LEU A 163 -6.82 -8.95 14.86
N SER A 164 -6.09 -9.50 15.84
CA SER A 164 -5.92 -10.93 16.05
C SER A 164 -7.24 -11.69 16.27
N VAL A 165 -8.31 -11.01 16.66
CA VAL A 165 -9.64 -11.63 16.82
C VAL A 165 -10.22 -12.11 15.49
N LEU A 166 -9.81 -11.50 14.36
CA LEU A 166 -10.24 -11.89 13.02
C LEU A 166 -9.45 -13.08 12.47
N PHE A 167 -8.30 -13.42 13.05
CA PHE A 167 -7.45 -14.53 12.66
C PHE A 167 -7.71 -15.72 13.59
N VAL A 168 -8.74 -16.49 13.31
CA VAL A 168 -9.25 -17.59 14.18
C VAL A 168 -8.32 -18.79 14.29
N ALA A 169 -7.32 -18.91 13.40
CA ALA A 169 -6.33 -19.99 13.42
C ALA A 169 -4.90 -19.42 13.45
N GLU A 170 -3.94 -20.24 13.88
CA GLU A 170 -2.52 -19.89 13.83
C GLU A 170 -2.15 -19.39 12.44
N ALA A 171 -1.59 -18.16 12.36
CA ALA A 171 -1.09 -17.61 11.13
C ALA A 171 -0.10 -18.58 10.48
N PRO A 172 -0.18 -18.86 9.16
CA PRO A 172 0.86 -19.62 8.51
C PRO A 172 2.19 -18.94 8.78
N THR A 173 3.14 -19.72 9.24
CA THR A 173 4.49 -19.22 9.49
C THR A 173 4.98 -18.61 8.18
N ALA A 174 5.09 -17.28 8.13
CA ALA A 174 5.70 -16.64 6.99
C ALA A 174 7.10 -17.22 6.87
N GLN A 175 7.32 -18.05 5.86
CA GLN A 175 8.61 -18.69 5.68
C GLN A 175 9.65 -17.60 5.49
N ARG A 176 10.65 -17.58 6.36
CA ARG A 176 11.87 -16.82 6.16
C ARG A 176 12.54 -17.35 4.90
N GLN A 177 12.15 -16.81 3.76
CA GLN A 177 12.85 -17.15 2.51
C GLN A 177 14.19 -16.45 2.53
N GLY A 178 15.25 -17.23 2.38
CA GLY A 178 16.60 -16.69 2.17
C GLY A 178 16.62 -15.80 0.90
N TRP A 179 17.45 -14.80 0.92
CA TRP A 179 17.62 -13.77 -0.14
C TRP A 179 17.88 -14.32 -1.55
N ALA A 180 18.33 -15.58 -1.67
CA ALA A 180 18.70 -16.19 -2.93
C ALA A 180 17.52 -16.42 -3.91
N GLN A 181 16.28 -16.51 -3.42
CA GLN A 181 15.09 -16.72 -4.26
C GLN A 181 14.42 -15.40 -4.72
N VAL A 182 14.90 -14.25 -4.26
CA VAL A 182 14.32 -12.93 -4.54
C VAL A 182 14.78 -12.37 -5.90
N ALA A 183 15.82 -12.95 -6.50
CA ALA A 183 16.58 -12.30 -7.59
C ALA A 183 15.81 -12.13 -8.90
N ASP A 184 14.79 -12.94 -9.20
CA ASP A 184 14.19 -12.99 -10.55
C ASP A 184 12.73 -12.53 -10.64
N ASP A 185 12.03 -12.39 -9.51
CA ASP A 185 10.62 -11.99 -9.50
C ASP A 185 10.44 -10.48 -9.79
N ALA A 186 9.44 -10.15 -10.59
CA ALA A 186 8.96 -8.80 -10.72
C ALA A 186 8.34 -8.32 -9.39
N VAL A 187 8.83 -7.19 -8.87
CA VAL A 187 8.42 -6.62 -7.60
C VAL A 187 7.97 -5.19 -7.78
N VAL A 188 6.72 -4.91 -7.42
CA VAL A 188 6.16 -3.56 -7.40
C VAL A 188 6.26 -2.99 -5.99
N TRP A 189 6.89 -1.85 -5.85
CA TRP A 189 7.04 -1.13 -4.59
C TRP A 189 5.90 -0.16 -4.36
N ILE A 190 5.40 -0.12 -3.12
CA ILE A 190 4.36 0.80 -2.66
C ILE A 190 4.72 1.25 -1.25
N ASP A 191 4.80 2.57 -1.02
CA ASP A 191 5.11 3.18 0.29
C ASP A 191 4.08 4.24 0.70
N GLU A 192 2.87 4.14 0.17
CA GLU A 192 1.72 4.99 0.46
C GLU A 192 0.64 4.23 1.23
N GLY A 193 -0.45 4.91 1.53
CA GLY A 193 -1.59 4.33 2.23
C GLY A 193 -2.89 5.00 1.82
N THR A 194 -3.83 5.02 2.74
CA THR A 194 -5.19 5.50 2.50
C THR A 194 -5.32 7.02 2.29
N GLU A 195 -4.22 7.78 2.43
CA GLU A 195 -4.12 9.17 1.97
C GLU A 195 -4.19 9.28 0.44
N TRP A 196 -3.81 8.21 -0.27
CA TRP A 196 -4.01 8.09 -1.70
C TRP A 196 -5.39 7.52 -2.00
N ARG A 197 -6.36 8.40 -2.27
CA ARG A 197 -7.79 8.08 -2.40
C ARG A 197 -8.06 6.87 -3.30
N ASP A 198 -7.56 6.87 -4.54
CA ASP A 198 -7.80 5.82 -5.51
C ASP A 198 -6.73 4.71 -5.46
N GLY A 199 -5.80 4.83 -4.52
CA GLY A 199 -4.62 3.98 -4.42
C GLY A 199 -4.96 2.50 -4.29
N LEU A 200 -5.96 2.17 -3.46
CA LEU A 200 -6.37 0.78 -3.26
C LEU A 200 -6.91 0.13 -4.56
N ALA A 201 -7.69 0.88 -5.35
CA ALA A 201 -8.20 0.40 -6.63
C ALA A 201 -7.09 0.18 -7.67
N HIS A 202 -6.15 1.15 -7.77
CA HIS A 202 -4.99 1.03 -8.64
C HIS A 202 -4.08 -0.13 -8.23
N LEU A 203 -3.88 -0.30 -6.93
CA LEU A 203 -3.08 -1.39 -6.37
C LEU A 203 -3.71 -2.74 -6.70
N PHE A 204 -5.01 -2.93 -6.45
CA PHE A 204 -5.69 -4.19 -6.78
C PHE A 204 -5.66 -4.49 -8.27
N ARG A 205 -5.96 -3.51 -9.12
CA ARG A 205 -5.86 -3.69 -10.57
C ARG A 205 -4.47 -4.15 -10.95
N ARG A 206 -3.42 -3.42 -10.53
CA ARG A 206 -2.05 -3.73 -10.86
C ARG A 206 -1.59 -5.10 -10.36
N TRP A 207 -1.92 -5.41 -9.11
CA TRP A 207 -1.53 -6.65 -8.45
C TRP A 207 -2.24 -7.87 -9.02
N LEU A 208 -3.56 -7.82 -9.10
CA LEU A 208 -4.37 -8.99 -9.44
C LEU A 208 -4.48 -9.23 -10.94
N GLU A 209 -4.45 -8.17 -11.77
CA GLU A 209 -4.37 -8.33 -13.22
C GLU A 209 -2.97 -8.73 -13.67
N GLY A 210 -1.94 -8.06 -13.15
CA GLY A 210 -0.55 -8.27 -13.53
C GLY A 210 0.11 -9.51 -12.93
N GLY A 211 -0.33 -9.97 -11.76
CA GLY A 211 0.23 -11.13 -11.06
C GLY A 211 1.65 -10.90 -10.55
N GLU A 212 2.10 -9.64 -10.46
CA GLU A 212 3.41 -9.29 -9.91
C GLU A 212 3.37 -9.19 -8.38
N GLY A 213 4.48 -9.52 -7.72
CA GLY A 213 4.56 -9.41 -6.27
C GLY A 213 4.62 -7.95 -5.80
N LEU A 214 3.87 -7.60 -4.76
CA LEU A 214 3.95 -6.29 -4.11
C LEU A 214 4.94 -6.31 -2.95
N ALA A 215 5.61 -5.18 -2.70
CA ALA A 215 6.49 -5.00 -1.56
C ALA A 215 6.19 -3.69 -0.83
N PHE A 216 6.09 -3.79 0.50
CA PHE A 216 5.76 -2.70 1.40
C PHE A 216 6.88 -2.48 2.41
N PRO A 217 7.26 -1.21 2.72
CA PRO A 217 8.21 -0.89 3.78
C PRO A 217 7.63 -1.20 5.17
N GLU A 218 8.50 -1.22 6.17
CA GLU A 218 8.08 -1.29 7.56
C GLU A 218 7.40 0.00 8.03
N THR A 219 8.01 1.14 7.68
CA THR A 219 7.49 2.48 7.93
C THR A 219 7.85 3.41 6.77
N ARG A 220 7.24 4.59 6.72
CA ARG A 220 7.57 5.61 5.71
C ARG A 220 9.03 6.09 5.85
N GLU A 221 9.51 6.21 7.07
CA GLU A 221 10.88 6.63 7.39
C GLU A 221 11.92 5.58 6.94
N SER A 222 11.59 4.30 7.07
CA SER A 222 12.46 3.20 6.64
C SER A 222 12.39 2.91 5.14
N ALA A 223 11.39 3.45 4.43
CA ALA A 223 11.07 3.12 3.03
C ALA A 223 12.27 3.18 2.09
N SER A 224 13.14 4.18 2.24
CA SER A 224 14.35 4.32 1.42
C SER A 224 15.37 3.21 1.64
N ARG A 225 15.54 2.75 2.90
CA ARG A 225 16.42 1.62 3.24
C ARG A 225 15.82 0.32 2.72
N ASP A 226 14.55 0.10 2.99
CA ASP A 226 13.83 -1.11 2.66
C ASP A 226 13.76 -1.31 1.13
N ARG A 227 13.57 -0.21 0.37
CA ARG A 227 13.62 -0.20 -1.09
C ARG A 227 15.00 -0.58 -1.64
N ARG A 228 16.09 -0.16 -0.99
CA ARG A 228 17.44 -0.58 -1.38
C ARG A 228 17.67 -2.06 -1.20
N GLU A 229 17.11 -2.64 -0.15
CA GLU A 229 17.24 -4.06 0.14
C GLU A 229 16.43 -4.92 -0.84
N ILE A 230 15.20 -4.52 -1.16
CA ILE A 230 14.32 -5.30 -2.04
C ILE A 230 14.63 -5.09 -3.51
N ALA A 231 15.19 -3.94 -3.88
CA ALA A 231 15.52 -3.56 -5.26
C ALA A 231 14.35 -3.79 -6.24
N PRO A 232 13.24 -3.04 -6.13
CA PRO A 232 12.03 -3.29 -6.91
C PRO A 232 12.26 -3.10 -8.42
N THR A 233 11.42 -3.75 -9.22
CA THR A 233 11.39 -3.62 -10.69
C THR A 233 10.46 -2.51 -11.15
N ALA A 234 9.46 -2.16 -10.34
CA ALA A 234 8.53 -1.08 -10.60
C ALA A 234 8.18 -0.32 -9.30
N LEU A 235 7.83 0.96 -9.43
CA LEU A 235 7.19 1.74 -8.37
C LEU A 235 5.77 2.05 -8.81
N LEU A 236 4.81 1.91 -7.88
CA LEU A 236 3.43 2.36 -8.06
C LEU A 236 3.20 3.52 -7.08
N LEU A 237 2.98 4.73 -7.59
CA LEU A 237 2.97 5.96 -6.81
C LEU A 237 1.83 6.88 -7.23
N SER A 238 1.33 7.67 -6.28
CA SER A 238 0.51 8.85 -6.58
C SER A 238 1.37 9.98 -7.15
N ALA A 239 0.74 10.96 -7.80
CA ALA A 239 1.44 12.16 -8.28
C ALA A 239 2.14 12.91 -7.13
N ALA A 240 1.46 13.07 -5.99
CA ALA A 240 2.02 13.71 -4.81
C ALA A 240 3.24 12.95 -4.25
N ARG A 241 3.22 11.61 -4.30
CA ARG A 241 4.35 10.80 -3.86
C ARG A 241 5.54 10.92 -4.79
N VAL A 242 5.31 11.02 -6.10
CA VAL A 242 6.38 11.28 -7.09
C VAL A 242 7.08 12.60 -6.79
N GLU A 243 6.35 13.67 -6.51
CA GLU A 243 6.91 14.97 -6.13
C GLU A 243 7.71 14.88 -4.83
N SER A 244 7.15 14.23 -3.80
CA SER A 244 7.82 13.99 -2.53
C SER A 244 9.10 13.17 -2.71
N LEU A 245 9.07 12.11 -3.52
CA LEU A 245 10.24 11.30 -3.83
C LEU A 245 11.31 12.09 -4.59
N ALA A 246 10.91 12.93 -5.53
CA ALA A 246 11.82 13.81 -6.24
C ALA A 246 12.51 14.79 -5.26
N ALA A 247 11.77 15.40 -4.34
CA ALA A 247 12.31 16.26 -3.30
C ALA A 247 13.26 15.52 -2.33
N GLU A 248 12.90 14.30 -1.91
CA GLU A 248 13.78 13.45 -1.08
C GLU A 248 15.12 13.15 -1.75
N ILE A 249 15.10 12.91 -3.06
CA ILE A 249 16.32 12.64 -3.84
C ILE A 249 17.12 13.91 -4.02
N GLU A 250 16.44 15.01 -4.33
CA GLU A 250 17.07 16.31 -4.51
C GLU A 250 17.80 16.77 -3.23
N ALA A 251 17.18 16.57 -2.07
CA ALA A 251 17.78 16.87 -0.77
C ALA A 251 19.05 16.05 -0.44
N ARG A 252 19.23 14.90 -1.11
CA ARG A 252 20.42 14.04 -0.96
C ARG A 252 21.52 14.33 -1.98
N LEU A 253 21.20 15.09 -3.00
CA LEU A 253 22.18 15.52 -3.98
C LEU A 253 23.05 16.67 -3.41
N PRO A 254 24.29 16.84 -3.91
CA PRO A 254 25.11 17.99 -3.55
C PRO A 254 24.40 19.31 -3.84
N THR A 255 24.75 20.35 -3.14
CA THR A 255 24.17 21.69 -3.31
C THR A 255 24.20 22.13 -4.78
N PRO A 256 23.16 22.82 -5.27
CA PRO A 256 23.17 23.45 -6.58
C PRO A 256 24.46 24.25 -6.76
N ASP A 257 24.99 24.32 -7.97
CA ASP A 257 26.25 25.02 -8.35
C ASP A 257 27.56 24.41 -7.85
N SER A 258 27.53 23.36 -7.01
CA SER A 258 28.76 22.66 -6.65
C SER A 258 29.33 21.84 -7.81
N TRP A 259 30.68 21.72 -7.87
CA TRP A 259 31.32 20.88 -8.87
C TRP A 259 30.88 19.40 -8.76
N ARG A 260 30.52 18.94 -7.55
CA ARG A 260 29.97 17.60 -7.30
C ARG A 260 28.59 17.44 -7.92
N ARG A 261 27.77 18.48 -7.89
CA ARG A 261 26.43 18.50 -8.54
C ARG A 261 26.61 18.41 -10.06
N ARG A 262 27.47 19.22 -10.65
CA ARG A 262 27.76 19.17 -12.08
C ARG A 262 28.30 17.79 -12.52
N LEU A 263 29.11 17.15 -11.68
CA LEU A 263 29.58 15.78 -11.93
C LEU A 263 28.43 14.77 -11.91
N CYS A 264 27.49 14.88 -10.96
CA CYS A 264 26.30 14.03 -10.93
C CYS A 264 25.43 14.23 -12.16
N GLU A 265 25.16 15.46 -12.55
CA GLU A 265 24.37 15.81 -13.75
C GLU A 265 25.06 15.30 -15.03
N TRP A 266 26.35 15.56 -15.17
CA TRP A 266 27.16 15.05 -16.28
C TRP A 266 27.13 13.52 -16.41
N THR A 267 27.04 12.77 -15.29
CA THR A 267 26.95 11.30 -15.31
C THR A 267 25.58 10.80 -15.71
N LEU A 268 24.53 11.62 -15.55
CA LEU A 268 23.15 11.26 -15.89
C LEU A 268 22.83 11.52 -17.36
N ASP A 269 23.49 12.51 -18.00
CA ASP A 269 23.18 12.94 -19.36
C ASP A 269 23.59 11.94 -20.47
N ASP A 270 24.69 11.20 -20.33
CA ASP A 270 25.06 10.16 -21.31
C ASP A 270 25.81 8.97 -20.69
N PRO A 271 25.12 7.84 -20.45
CA PRO A 271 25.67 6.70 -19.71
C PRO A 271 26.53 5.74 -20.55
N ARG A 272 26.91 6.08 -21.80
CA ARG A 272 27.47 5.12 -22.75
C ARG A 272 28.90 4.66 -22.49
N ARG A 273 29.70 5.29 -21.60
CA ARG A 273 31.13 4.96 -21.39
C ARG A 273 31.53 4.78 -19.92
N GLY A 274 32.25 3.69 -19.65
CA GLY A 274 33.04 3.33 -18.46
C GLY A 274 32.66 3.93 -17.13
N LEU A 275 33.28 5.01 -16.73
CA LEU A 275 33.11 5.66 -15.41
C LEU A 275 31.68 6.19 -15.17
N ARG A 276 31.05 6.75 -16.20
CA ARG A 276 29.67 7.26 -16.13
C ARG A 276 28.68 6.14 -15.84
N ARG A 277 28.84 4.99 -16.51
CA ARG A 277 28.01 3.80 -16.28
C ARG A 277 28.16 3.29 -14.84
N TRP A 278 29.36 3.26 -14.32
CA TRP A 278 29.64 2.85 -12.94
C TRP A 278 29.00 3.83 -11.93
N LEU A 279 29.17 5.15 -12.13
CA LEU A 279 28.57 6.18 -11.28
C LEU A 279 27.04 6.13 -11.32
N LYS A 280 26.42 5.99 -12.50
CA LYS A 280 24.97 5.80 -12.66
C LYS A 280 24.49 4.56 -11.89
N ALA A 281 25.21 3.44 -12.02
CA ALA A 281 24.89 2.21 -11.28
C ALA A 281 25.01 2.42 -9.76
N ARG A 282 26.01 3.16 -9.29
CA ARG A 282 26.18 3.50 -7.87
C ARG A 282 25.05 4.37 -7.33
N VAL A 283 24.64 5.41 -8.08
CA VAL A 283 23.50 6.25 -7.71
C VAL A 283 22.21 5.43 -7.68
N ARG A 284 21.95 4.60 -8.70
CA ARG A 284 20.79 3.70 -8.72
C ARG A 284 20.79 2.76 -7.51
N HIS A 285 21.94 2.24 -7.14
CA HIS A 285 22.07 1.39 -5.94
C HIS A 285 21.70 2.16 -4.65
N LEU A 286 22.21 3.37 -4.48
CA LEU A 286 21.92 4.21 -3.30
C LEU A 286 20.45 4.60 -3.20
N LEU A 287 19.74 4.70 -4.31
CA LEU A 287 18.31 4.99 -4.38
C LEU A 287 17.43 3.74 -4.28
N GLY A 288 18.01 2.53 -4.37
CA GLY A 288 17.27 1.28 -4.46
C GLY A 288 16.65 1.03 -5.84
N PHE A 289 17.20 1.63 -6.89
CA PHE A 289 16.71 1.57 -8.27
C PHE A 289 17.56 0.65 -9.18
N GLN A 290 18.33 -0.28 -8.59
CA GLN A 290 19.21 -1.17 -9.35
C GLN A 290 18.45 -1.94 -10.43
N ARG A 291 17.26 -2.43 -10.10
CA ARG A 291 16.41 -3.26 -10.98
C ARG A 291 15.23 -2.49 -11.55
N LEU A 292 15.08 -1.20 -11.20
CA LEU A 292 13.94 -0.41 -11.60
C LEU A 292 13.85 -0.28 -13.12
N ARG A 293 12.70 -0.64 -13.67
CA ARG A 293 12.39 -0.59 -15.11
C ARG A 293 11.35 0.48 -15.43
N ARG A 294 10.36 0.72 -14.51
CA ARG A 294 9.26 1.65 -14.72
C ARG A 294 8.78 2.28 -13.42
N ILE A 295 8.18 3.44 -13.54
CA ILE A 295 7.42 4.11 -12.48
C ILE A 295 6.02 4.33 -13.03
N GLU A 296 5.03 3.74 -12.39
CA GLU A 296 3.62 3.89 -12.72
C GLU A 296 3.02 4.97 -11.82
N VAL A 297 2.46 6.01 -12.43
CA VAL A 297 1.84 7.11 -11.71
C VAL A 297 0.34 7.09 -11.98
N SER A 298 -0.44 7.00 -10.91
CA SER A 298 -1.90 7.06 -11.01
C SER A 298 -2.37 8.50 -11.14
N SER A 299 -3.28 8.73 -12.11
CA SER A 299 -4.12 9.95 -12.21
C SER A 299 -3.36 11.28 -12.35
N ALA A 300 -2.13 11.28 -12.84
CA ALA A 300 -1.48 12.53 -13.16
C ALA A 300 -2.03 13.07 -14.49
N PRO A 301 -2.54 14.32 -14.56
CA PRO A 301 -2.70 14.99 -15.84
C PRO A 301 -1.33 15.01 -16.54
N ALA A 302 -1.30 14.68 -17.82
CA ALA A 302 -0.06 14.49 -18.61
C ALA A 302 0.98 15.63 -18.51
N GLY A 303 0.61 16.79 -17.93
CA GLY A 303 1.48 17.93 -17.66
C GLY A 303 2.25 17.90 -16.33
N ALA A 304 1.71 17.29 -15.27
CA ALA A 304 2.33 17.31 -13.94
C ALA A 304 3.61 16.45 -13.87
N VAL A 305 3.64 15.36 -14.60
CA VAL A 305 4.79 14.44 -14.67
C VAL A 305 6.00 15.05 -15.42
N ARG A 306 5.78 16.07 -16.26
CA ARG A 306 6.85 16.72 -17.03
C ARG A 306 7.79 17.61 -16.20
N GLN A 307 7.46 17.94 -14.96
CA GLN A 307 8.27 18.83 -14.09
C GLN A 307 9.31 18.08 -13.23
N GLY A 308 9.34 16.76 -13.29
CA GLY A 308 10.33 15.97 -12.56
C GLY A 308 11.75 16.07 -13.12
N PRO A 309 12.80 15.75 -12.31
CA PRO A 309 14.18 15.69 -12.76
C PRO A 309 14.36 14.80 -14.01
N ALA A 310 15.28 15.15 -14.89
CA ALA A 310 15.49 14.45 -16.18
C ALA A 310 15.65 12.93 -16.03
N TRP A 311 16.33 12.46 -14.97
CA TRP A 311 16.52 11.04 -14.69
C TRP A 311 15.22 10.32 -14.30
N LEU A 312 14.24 11.01 -13.69
CA LEU A 312 12.94 10.44 -13.34
C LEU A 312 12.08 10.29 -14.59
N ARG A 313 12.18 11.24 -15.54
CA ARG A 313 11.46 11.19 -16.82
C ARG A 313 11.76 9.95 -17.62
N GLU A 314 13.02 9.47 -17.64
CA GLU A 314 13.41 8.24 -18.32
C GLU A 314 12.59 7.01 -17.90
N TYR A 315 12.14 6.95 -16.65
CA TYR A 315 11.31 5.85 -16.11
C TYR A 315 9.82 6.06 -16.31
N LEU A 316 9.38 7.32 -16.40
CA LEU A 316 7.97 7.67 -16.62
C LEU A 316 7.57 7.54 -18.10
N GLU A 317 8.46 7.87 -19.01
CA GLU A 317 8.26 7.76 -20.46
C GLU A 317 8.20 6.30 -20.96
N ARG A 318 8.75 5.35 -20.22
CA ARG A 318 8.67 3.91 -20.56
C ARG A 318 7.36 3.25 -20.11
N ALA A 319 6.52 3.96 -19.37
CA ALA A 319 5.26 3.45 -18.83
C ALA A 319 4.03 3.86 -19.67
N ALA A 320 4.20 4.77 -20.62
CA ALA A 320 3.20 5.20 -21.60
C ALA A 320 3.32 4.38 -22.91
#